data_9f7cbbd9803a822f633eb6aee6ea724c
#
_entry.id   9f7cbbd9803a822f633eb6aee6ea724c
#
_cell.length_a   1.000
_cell.length_b   1.000
_cell.length_c   1.000
_cell.angle_alpha   90.00
_cell.angle_beta   90.00
_cell.angle_gamma   90.00
#
_symmetry.space_group_name_H-M   'P 1'
#
loop_
_entity.id
_entity.type
_entity.pdbx_description
1 polymer ?
#
loop_
_entity_poly.entity_id
_entity_poly.type
_entity_poly.pdbx_seq_one_letter_code
_entity_poly.pdbx_strand_id
1 'polypeptide(L)'
;MILLTRTQRAQLLANGRQSDVDHVPVVKFYNPLGAGVWLATELDEDDDIMFGLADIGYPELGSWSFGELEAIRLPFGMGIERDVLFTGMFPISAWAEAARMAGSIRAAEQILSDRFRSDAARLLNPADTENQNA
;
A
#
# COMPACT_ATOMS: atom_id res chain seq x y z
N MET A 1 13.14 -3.06 -13.84
CA MET A 1 11.80 -3.48 -13.37
C MET A 1 10.76 -2.46 -13.80
N ILE A 2 9.61 -2.93 -14.26
CA ILE A 2 8.45 -2.06 -14.53
C ILE A 2 7.77 -1.77 -13.19
N LEU A 3 7.68 -0.50 -12.80
CA LEU A 3 7.11 -0.12 -11.51
C LEU A 3 5.59 -0.21 -11.46
N LEU A 4 4.92 -0.14 -12.60
CA LEU A 4 3.46 -0.12 -12.62
C LEU A 4 2.94 -0.95 -13.78
N THR A 5 2.12 -1.95 -13.48
CA THR A 5 1.47 -2.75 -14.52
C THR A 5 0.29 -1.97 -15.11
N ARG A 6 -0.18 -2.38 -16.30
CA ARG A 6 -1.36 -1.79 -16.92
C ARG A 6 -2.60 -1.91 -16.04
N THR A 7 -2.78 -3.07 -15.42
CA THR A 7 -3.92 -3.33 -14.53
C THR A 7 -3.87 -2.44 -13.31
N GLN A 8 -2.70 -2.29 -12.69
CA GLN A 8 -2.52 -1.40 -11.54
C GLN A 8 -2.79 0.05 -11.91
N ARG A 9 -2.25 0.52 -13.05
CA ARG A 9 -2.47 1.88 -13.54
C ARG A 9 -3.95 2.15 -13.75
N ALA A 10 -4.66 1.23 -14.40
CA ALA A 10 -6.10 1.37 -14.65
C ALA A 10 -6.88 1.46 -13.35
N GLN A 11 -6.55 0.63 -12.35
CA GLN A 11 -7.20 0.66 -11.05
C GLN A 11 -6.93 1.96 -10.31
N LEU A 12 -5.69 2.43 -10.32
CA LEU A 12 -5.31 3.70 -9.67
C LEU A 12 -6.02 4.89 -10.30
N LEU A 13 -6.15 4.91 -11.63
CA LEU A 13 -6.88 5.97 -12.34
C LEU A 13 -8.38 5.93 -12.01
N ALA A 14 -8.97 4.74 -11.96
CA ALA A 14 -10.37 4.58 -11.58
C ALA A 14 -10.60 5.06 -10.15
N ASN A 15 -9.71 4.71 -9.22
CA ASN A 15 -9.78 5.16 -7.83
C ASN A 15 -9.64 6.69 -7.74
N GLY A 16 -8.78 7.28 -8.55
CA GLY A 16 -8.58 8.73 -8.60
C GLY A 16 -9.82 9.52 -8.99
N ARG A 17 -10.74 8.91 -9.74
CA ARG A 17 -12.05 9.50 -10.07
C ARG A 17 -13.06 9.39 -8.94
N GLN A 18 -12.74 8.67 -7.89
CA GLN A 18 -13.55 8.48 -6.68
C GLN A 18 -12.69 8.77 -5.44
N SER A 19 -12.11 9.94 -5.37
CA SER A 19 -11.14 10.31 -4.34
C SER A 19 -11.75 10.45 -2.93
N ASP A 20 -13.06 10.45 -2.81
CA ASP A 20 -13.79 10.45 -1.54
C ASP A 20 -13.94 9.06 -0.91
N VAL A 21 -13.54 8.02 -1.62
CA VAL A 21 -13.59 6.63 -1.12
C VAL A 21 -12.30 6.30 -0.39
N ASP A 22 -12.41 5.54 0.70
CA ASP A 22 -11.28 5.01 1.46
C ASP A 22 -10.75 3.75 0.76
N HIS A 23 -9.89 3.96 -0.24
CA HIS A 23 -9.42 2.87 -1.11
C HIS A 23 -8.42 1.95 -0.43
N VAL A 24 -8.45 0.70 -0.83
CA VAL A 24 -7.40 -0.27 -0.51
C VAL A 24 -6.17 0.02 -1.39
N PRO A 25 -4.95 0.03 -0.84
CA PRO A 25 -3.76 0.26 -1.66
C PRO A 25 -3.64 -0.76 -2.79
N VAL A 26 -3.29 -0.26 -3.96
CA VAL A 26 -3.17 -1.06 -5.19
C VAL A 26 -1.75 -1.58 -5.37
N VAL A 27 -0.75 -0.78 -5.00
CA VAL A 27 0.65 -1.08 -5.23
C VAL A 27 1.52 -0.53 -4.10
N LYS A 28 2.60 -1.25 -3.82
CA LYS A 28 3.64 -0.85 -2.86
C LYS A 28 4.96 -0.67 -3.60
N PHE A 29 5.57 0.49 -3.39
CA PHE A 29 6.93 0.78 -3.82
C PHE A 29 7.86 0.85 -2.62
N TYR A 30 9.12 0.51 -2.79
CA TYR A 30 10.08 0.58 -1.70
C TYR A 30 11.50 0.85 -2.21
N ASN A 31 12.30 1.43 -1.31
CA ASN A 31 13.73 1.61 -1.52
C ASN A 31 14.45 0.33 -1.05
N PRO A 32 15.08 -0.43 -1.94
CA PRO A 32 15.73 -1.69 -1.55
C PRO A 32 16.98 -1.49 -0.71
N LEU A 33 17.54 -0.28 -0.66
CA LEU A 33 18.78 0.01 0.06
C LEU A 33 18.60 0.80 1.34
N GLY A 34 17.38 1.13 1.72
CA GLY A 34 17.16 1.95 2.90
C GLY A 34 15.71 2.29 3.18
N ALA A 35 15.50 3.43 3.84
CA ALA A 35 14.17 3.92 4.14
C ALA A 35 13.45 4.36 2.88
N GLY A 36 12.15 4.23 2.89
CA GLY A 36 11.28 4.66 1.81
C GLY A 36 10.33 3.54 1.42
N VAL A 37 9.06 3.72 1.76
CA VAL A 37 7.95 2.84 1.36
C VAL A 37 6.77 3.73 0.97
N TRP A 38 6.12 3.41 -0.13
CA TRP A 38 4.96 4.14 -0.64
C TRP A 38 3.85 3.16 -0.98
N LEU A 39 2.66 3.41 -0.44
CA LEU A 39 1.45 2.65 -0.76
C LEU A 39 0.52 3.56 -1.55
N ALA A 40 0.32 3.27 -2.83
CA ALA A 40 -0.49 4.11 -3.70
C ALA A 40 -1.92 3.59 -3.79
N THR A 41 -2.89 4.49 -3.66
CA THR A 41 -4.32 4.20 -3.84
C THR A 41 -4.91 4.85 -5.08
N GLU A 42 -4.35 5.99 -5.53
CA GLU A 42 -4.92 6.78 -6.60
C GLU A 42 -3.83 7.33 -7.53
N LEU A 43 -4.20 7.57 -8.76
CA LEU A 43 -3.40 8.25 -9.77
C LEU A 43 -4.30 9.27 -10.46
N ASP A 44 -3.78 10.49 -10.68
CA ASP A 44 -4.53 11.55 -11.32
C ASP A 44 -4.65 11.37 -12.83
N GLU A 45 -5.50 12.18 -13.46
CA GLU A 45 -5.76 12.10 -14.91
C GLU A 45 -4.54 12.48 -15.75
N ASP A 46 -3.60 13.23 -15.21
CA ASP A 46 -2.33 13.56 -15.86
C ASP A 46 -1.35 12.38 -15.82
N ASP A 47 -1.72 11.27 -15.19
CA ASP A 47 -0.96 10.02 -15.17
C ASP A 47 0.39 10.17 -14.44
N ASP A 48 0.46 11.06 -13.46
CA ASP A 48 1.69 11.33 -12.72
C ASP A 48 1.50 11.41 -11.20
N ILE A 49 0.54 12.23 -10.71
CA ILE A 49 0.40 12.43 -9.27
C ILE A 49 -0.37 11.29 -8.64
N MET A 50 0.30 10.60 -7.73
CA MET A 50 -0.28 9.53 -6.91
C MET A 50 -0.67 10.06 -5.55
N PHE A 51 -1.69 9.45 -4.95
CA PHE A 51 -2.06 9.67 -3.56
C PHE A 51 -1.97 8.35 -2.81
N GLY A 52 -1.58 8.43 -1.55
CA GLY A 52 -1.52 7.28 -0.67
C GLY A 52 -0.75 7.56 0.61
N LEU A 53 -0.12 6.53 1.14
CA LEU A 53 0.69 6.62 2.35
C LEU A 53 2.16 6.53 1.98
N ALA A 54 2.95 7.54 2.39
CA ALA A 54 4.39 7.57 2.16
C ALA A 54 5.12 7.53 3.49
N ASP A 55 6.17 6.73 3.57
CA ASP A 55 7.03 6.62 4.76
C ASP A 55 8.48 6.79 4.33
N ILE A 56 8.99 8.00 4.51
CA ILE A 56 10.41 8.34 4.26
C ILE A 56 11.05 8.70 5.62
N GLY A 57 10.76 7.90 6.63
CA GLY A 57 11.17 8.12 8.02
C GLY A 57 10.00 8.40 8.96
N TYR A 58 8.87 8.83 8.42
CA TYR A 58 7.62 9.00 9.15
C TYR A 58 6.44 8.77 8.20
N PRO A 59 5.45 7.93 8.57
CA PRO A 59 4.32 7.63 7.69
C PRO A 59 3.31 8.78 7.63
N GLU A 60 3.05 9.27 6.42
CA GLU A 60 2.09 10.36 6.17
C GLU A 60 1.26 10.09 4.94
N LEU A 61 -0.03 10.39 5.02
CA LEU A 61 -0.89 10.44 3.84
C LEU A 61 -0.56 11.70 3.03
N GLY A 62 -0.47 11.55 1.72
CA GLY A 62 -0.17 12.67 0.85
C GLY A 62 0.02 12.26 -0.60
N SER A 63 0.51 13.17 -1.39
CA SER A 63 0.70 12.99 -2.83
C SER A 63 2.16 13.09 -3.22
N TRP A 64 2.52 12.39 -4.29
CA TRP A 64 3.87 12.45 -4.88
C TRP A 64 3.79 12.21 -6.39
N SER A 65 4.84 12.61 -7.09
CA SER A 65 4.96 12.37 -8.53
C SER A 65 5.50 10.95 -8.78
N PHE A 66 4.77 10.16 -9.55
CA PHE A 66 5.23 8.85 -9.98
C PHE A 66 6.48 8.96 -10.85
N GLY A 67 6.53 9.94 -11.74
CA GLY A 67 7.70 10.17 -12.59
C GLY A 67 8.96 10.49 -11.79
N GLU A 68 8.83 11.28 -10.73
CA GLU A 68 9.95 11.57 -9.83
C GLU A 68 10.39 10.33 -9.07
N LEU A 69 9.44 9.52 -8.59
CA LEU A 69 9.73 8.26 -7.91
C LEU A 69 10.48 7.30 -8.83
N GLU A 70 10.01 7.17 -10.07
CA GLU A 70 10.61 6.32 -11.09
C GLU A 70 12.03 6.79 -11.47
N ALA A 71 12.29 8.09 -11.38
CA ALA A 71 13.55 8.69 -11.73
C ALA A 71 14.63 8.60 -10.64
N ILE A 72 14.28 8.16 -9.44
CA ILE A 72 15.24 8.03 -8.33
C ILE A 72 16.36 7.08 -8.72
N ARG A 73 17.60 7.53 -8.52
CA ARG A 73 18.80 6.72 -8.75
C ARG A 73 19.49 6.46 -7.43
N LEU A 74 19.61 5.18 -7.10
CA LEU A 74 20.25 4.70 -5.88
C LEU A 74 21.65 4.18 -6.19
N PRO A 75 22.51 3.99 -5.17
CA PRO A 75 23.81 3.36 -5.36
C PRO A 75 23.70 2.02 -6.08
N PHE A 76 24.80 1.62 -6.77
CA PHE A 76 24.91 0.34 -7.48
C PHE A 76 23.96 0.20 -8.67
N GLY A 77 23.53 1.32 -9.26
CA GLY A 77 22.62 1.32 -10.41
C GLY A 77 21.19 0.88 -10.06
N MET A 78 20.84 0.88 -8.79
CA MET A 78 19.50 0.49 -8.34
C MET A 78 18.53 1.65 -8.41
N GLY A 79 17.26 1.35 -8.28
CA GLY A 79 16.16 2.31 -8.21
C GLY A 79 15.09 1.83 -7.26
N ILE A 80 14.01 2.58 -7.18
CA ILE A 80 12.83 2.16 -6.42
C ILE A 80 12.26 0.90 -7.06
N GLU A 81 11.76 -0.02 -6.24
CA GLU A 81 11.20 -1.29 -6.71
C GLU A 81 9.74 -1.41 -6.31
N ARG A 82 9.01 -2.24 -7.06
CA ARG A 82 7.64 -2.63 -6.72
C ARG A 82 7.67 -3.97 -5.99
N ASP A 83 6.92 -4.07 -4.89
CA ASP A 83 6.72 -5.34 -4.20
C ASP A 83 5.68 -6.18 -4.95
N VAL A 84 6.15 -7.18 -5.70
CA VAL A 84 5.29 -8.02 -6.53
C VAL A 84 4.38 -8.94 -5.72
N LEU A 85 4.66 -9.12 -4.43
CA LEU A 85 3.87 -9.96 -3.53
C LEU A 85 2.89 -9.14 -2.68
N PHE A 86 2.85 -7.83 -2.86
CA PHE A 86 2.02 -6.96 -2.03
C PHE A 86 0.54 -7.21 -2.26
N THR A 87 -0.19 -7.29 -1.15
CA THR A 87 -1.65 -7.32 -1.10
C THR A 87 -2.13 -6.16 -0.24
N GLY A 88 -3.07 -5.36 -0.75
CA GLY A 88 -3.56 -4.18 -0.05
C GLY A 88 -4.28 -4.48 1.26
N MET A 89 -5.09 -5.53 1.32
CA MET A 89 -5.77 -6.10 2.50
C MET A 89 -6.86 -5.22 3.11
N PHE A 90 -6.52 -3.98 3.48
CA PHE A 90 -7.39 -3.05 4.20
C PHE A 90 -7.37 -1.67 3.53
N PRO A 91 -8.41 -0.83 3.78
CA PRO A 91 -8.39 0.55 3.30
C PRO A 91 -7.19 1.34 3.80
N ILE A 92 -6.80 2.36 3.06
CA ILE A 92 -5.60 3.15 3.37
C ILE A 92 -5.65 3.82 4.74
N SER A 93 -6.85 4.14 5.25
CA SER A 93 -7.01 4.70 6.59
C SER A 93 -6.52 3.73 7.67
N ALA A 94 -6.80 2.43 7.51
CA ALA A 94 -6.32 1.41 8.43
C ALA A 94 -4.80 1.27 8.37
N TRP A 95 -4.21 1.34 7.18
CA TRP A 95 -2.76 1.36 7.01
C TRP A 95 -2.12 2.57 7.68
N ALA A 96 -2.71 3.76 7.48
CA ALA A 96 -2.20 5.00 8.06
C ALA A 96 -2.22 4.94 9.60
N GLU A 97 -3.30 4.46 10.18
CA GLU A 97 -3.43 4.32 11.63
C GLU A 97 -2.41 3.31 12.18
N ALA A 98 -2.33 2.13 11.57
CA ALA A 98 -1.39 1.09 12.00
C ALA A 98 0.06 1.56 11.87
N ALA A 99 0.40 2.27 10.80
CA ALA A 99 1.75 2.77 10.59
C ALA A 99 2.14 3.84 11.59
N ARG A 100 1.21 4.74 11.95
CA ARG A 100 1.46 5.75 12.98
C ARG A 100 1.70 5.11 14.34
N MET A 101 0.90 4.10 14.70
CA MET A 101 1.04 3.39 15.98
C MET A 101 2.31 2.53 16.02
N ALA A 102 2.64 1.86 14.93
CA ALA A 102 3.80 0.96 14.86
C ALA A 102 5.11 1.68 14.54
N GLY A 103 5.04 2.91 14.04
CA GLY A 103 6.20 3.74 13.69
C GLY A 103 6.65 3.66 12.24
N SER A 104 6.14 2.72 11.45
CA SER A 104 6.51 2.57 10.04
C SER A 104 5.48 1.76 9.27
N ILE A 105 5.48 1.90 7.94
CA ILE A 105 4.67 1.04 7.07
C ILE A 105 5.12 -0.42 7.18
N ARG A 106 6.42 -0.67 7.27
CA ARG A 106 6.96 -2.05 7.37
C ARG A 106 6.45 -2.77 8.61
N ALA A 107 6.45 -2.09 9.76
CA ALA A 107 5.90 -2.66 11.00
C ALA A 107 4.39 -2.85 10.91
N ALA A 108 3.68 -1.90 10.32
CA ALA A 108 2.24 -1.99 10.11
C ALA A 108 1.87 -3.17 9.20
N GLU A 109 2.64 -3.42 8.16
CA GLU A 109 2.39 -4.52 7.23
C GLU A 109 2.37 -5.86 7.95
N GLN A 110 3.28 -6.09 8.86
CA GLN A 110 3.33 -7.33 9.64
C GLN A 110 2.06 -7.49 10.49
N ILE A 111 1.66 -6.43 11.18
CA ILE A 111 0.48 -6.44 12.03
C ILE A 111 -0.79 -6.69 11.21
N LEU A 112 -0.95 -5.95 10.11
CA LEU A 112 -2.13 -6.07 9.25
C LEU A 112 -2.18 -7.40 8.52
N SER A 113 -1.04 -7.94 8.11
CA SER A 113 -0.97 -9.27 7.48
C SER A 113 -1.42 -10.37 8.44
N ASP A 114 -1.00 -10.31 9.69
CA ASP A 114 -1.42 -11.27 10.70
C ASP A 114 -2.91 -11.19 10.97
N ARG A 115 -3.45 -9.98 11.07
CA ARG A 115 -4.89 -9.76 11.24
C ARG A 115 -5.67 -10.25 10.04
N PHE A 116 -5.21 -9.95 8.83
CA PHE A 116 -5.87 -10.38 7.59
C PHE A 116 -5.95 -11.90 7.50
N ARG A 117 -4.85 -12.59 7.81
CA ARG A 117 -4.83 -14.07 7.83
C ARG A 117 -5.75 -14.64 8.90
N SER A 118 -5.79 -14.03 10.07
CA SER A 118 -6.68 -14.43 11.16
C SER A 118 -8.15 -14.30 10.77
N ASP A 119 -8.52 -13.17 10.15
CA ASP A 119 -9.89 -12.94 9.68
C ASP A 119 -10.27 -13.92 8.57
N ALA A 120 -9.37 -14.19 7.63
CA ALA A 120 -9.58 -15.16 6.56
C ALA A 120 -9.77 -16.59 7.11
N ALA A 121 -8.95 -17.00 8.07
CA ALA A 121 -9.06 -18.31 8.72
C ALA A 121 -10.39 -18.45 9.43
N ARG A 122 -10.87 -17.40 10.08
CA ARG A 122 -12.18 -17.39 10.76
C ARG A 122 -13.33 -17.58 9.79
N LEU A 123 -13.25 -16.95 8.61
CA LEU A 123 -14.26 -17.10 7.57
C LEU A 123 -14.26 -18.52 6.94
N LEU A 124 -13.10 -19.18 6.91
CA LEU A 124 -12.95 -20.52 6.37
C LEU A 124 -13.31 -21.62 7.41
N ASN A 125 -13.59 -21.27 8.66
CA ASN A 125 -13.95 -22.19 9.72
C ASN A 125 -15.27 -21.78 10.38
N PRO A 126 -16.44 -22.13 9.79
CA PRO A 126 -17.76 -21.75 10.31
C PRO A 126 -18.02 -22.25 11.73
N ALA A 127 -17.45 -23.38 12.15
CA ALA A 127 -17.64 -23.95 13.48
C ALA A 127 -17.14 -23.00 14.57
N ASP A 128 -16.00 -22.35 14.36
CA ASP A 128 -15.46 -21.37 15.32
C ASP A 128 -16.37 -20.13 15.43
N THR A 129 -16.94 -19.71 14.32
CA THR A 129 -17.87 -18.57 14.27
C THR A 129 -19.17 -18.90 15.03
N GLU A 130 -19.72 -20.10 14.84
CA GLU A 130 -20.92 -20.56 15.55
C GLU A 130 -20.69 -20.64 17.04
N ASN A 131 -19.54 -21.15 17.48
CA ASN A 131 -19.19 -21.26 18.89
C ASN A 131 -19.06 -19.90 19.57
N GLN A 132 -18.66 -18.88 18.86
CA GLN A 132 -18.55 -17.51 19.40
C GLN A 132 -19.91 -16.86 19.58
N ASN A 133 -20.93 -17.28 18.88
CA ASN A 133 -22.28 -16.74 18.93
C ASN A 133 -23.20 -17.51 19.87
N ALA A 134 -22.73 -18.58 20.41
CA ALA A 134 -23.44 -19.37 21.41
C ALA A 134 -23.16 -18.82 22.83
#